data_86334baed4c6eaec899eea51d1d24fa1
#
_entry.id   86334baed4c6eaec899eea51d1d24fa1
#
_cell.length_a   1.000
_cell.length_b   1.000
_cell.length_c   1.000
_cell.angle_alpha   90.00
_cell.angle_beta   90.00
_cell.angle_gamma   90.00
#
_symmetry.space_group_name_H-M   'P 1'
#
loop_
_entity.id
_entity.type
_entity.pdbx_description
1 polymer ?
#
loop_
_entity_poly.entity_id
_entity_poly.type
_entity_poly.pdbx_seq_one_letter_code
_entity_poly.pdbx_strand_id
1 'polypeptide(L)'
;MSRLVPAPDALVGSRFDVAVSKMLGISRAKAADLIESGQARLRDRAIAKSGTLLYGETVEFDIAEERHEPEPVCLDMAIAYEDDDVVVVDKPVGVAAHASAGWTGPTVLGSLLKRGVRITSYGAPGRQGIVSRLDVGTSGLMLVCKSELAYKEMRRQFSEHEVVKTYHAMVQGNLKEDKATIEAPIGRAKVSDFRFCVTPSGKPAVTHWDVLD
;
A
#
# COMPACT_ATOMS: atom_id res chain seq x y z
N MET A 1 -13.91 -10.36 22.27
CA MET A 1 -14.33 -9.93 23.64
C MET A 1 -15.10 -8.62 23.51
N SER A 2 -16.28 -8.51 24.15
CA SER A 2 -16.98 -7.24 24.15
C SER A 2 -16.35 -6.27 25.14
N ARG A 3 -16.11 -5.03 24.72
CA ARG A 3 -15.57 -3.93 25.52
C ARG A 3 -16.71 -2.98 25.88
N LEU A 4 -16.92 -2.75 27.18
CA LEU A 4 -17.91 -1.80 27.69
C LEU A 4 -17.22 -0.46 27.97
N VAL A 5 -17.73 0.61 27.38
CA VAL A 5 -17.20 1.96 27.56
C VAL A 5 -18.34 2.90 27.96
N PRO A 6 -18.31 3.51 29.17
CA PRO A 6 -19.29 4.53 29.55
C PRO A 6 -19.27 5.69 28.56
N ALA A 7 -20.42 6.26 28.28
CA ALA A 7 -20.53 7.44 27.40
C ALA A 7 -19.75 8.60 28.02
N PRO A 8 -18.71 9.15 27.32
CA PRO A 8 -18.00 10.33 27.82
C PRO A 8 -18.94 11.54 27.88
N ASP A 9 -18.89 12.33 28.93
CA ASP A 9 -19.75 13.51 29.11
C ASP A 9 -19.69 14.48 27.92
N ALA A 10 -18.51 14.63 27.32
CA ALA A 10 -18.30 15.47 26.14
C ALA A 10 -19.03 14.97 24.87
N LEU A 11 -19.54 13.75 24.88
CA LEU A 11 -20.25 13.13 23.74
C LEU A 11 -21.76 12.96 23.99
N VAL A 12 -22.21 13.28 25.21
CA VAL A 12 -23.65 13.27 25.54
C VAL A 12 -24.38 14.30 24.66
N GLY A 13 -25.54 13.93 24.13
CA GLY A 13 -26.28 14.75 23.18
C GLY A 13 -25.84 14.65 21.73
N SER A 14 -24.69 13.98 21.46
CA SER A 14 -24.24 13.74 20.08
C SER A 14 -25.01 12.62 19.42
N ARG A 15 -25.02 12.61 18.09
CA ARG A 15 -25.49 11.46 17.32
C ARG A 15 -24.59 10.24 17.62
N PHE A 16 -25.17 9.06 17.65
CA PHE A 16 -24.45 7.84 18.01
C PHE A 16 -23.31 7.51 17.05
N ASP A 17 -23.48 7.71 15.73
CA ASP A 17 -22.41 7.55 14.73
C ASP A 17 -21.21 8.50 14.98
N VAL A 18 -21.47 9.73 15.41
CA VAL A 18 -20.43 10.70 15.77
C VAL A 18 -19.73 10.33 17.07
N ALA A 19 -20.50 9.87 18.07
CA ALA A 19 -19.93 9.44 19.34
C ALA A 19 -19.00 8.23 19.15
N VAL A 20 -19.46 7.18 18.45
CA VAL A 20 -18.66 5.99 18.13
C VAL A 20 -17.40 6.34 17.35
N SER A 21 -17.52 7.22 16.33
CA SER A 21 -16.38 7.71 15.55
C SER A 21 -15.31 8.36 16.43
N LYS A 22 -15.70 9.20 17.37
CA LYS A 22 -14.78 9.88 18.30
C LYS A 22 -14.21 8.93 19.37
N MET A 23 -15.02 8.00 19.89
CA MET A 23 -14.58 7.04 20.91
C MET A 23 -13.53 6.06 20.37
N LEU A 24 -13.62 5.70 19.09
CA LEU A 24 -12.72 4.74 18.43
C LEU A 24 -11.63 5.40 17.56
N GLY A 25 -11.68 6.72 17.36
CA GLY A 25 -10.72 7.41 16.48
C GLY A 25 -10.84 7.02 14.98
N ILE A 26 -12.04 6.63 14.52
CA ILE A 26 -12.31 6.16 13.15
C ILE A 26 -13.19 7.15 12.38
N SER A 27 -13.31 6.95 11.05
CA SER A 27 -14.21 7.75 10.23
C SER A 27 -15.69 7.50 10.60
N ARG A 28 -16.55 8.50 10.39
CA ARG A 28 -18.00 8.37 10.62
C ARG A 28 -18.66 7.27 9.80
N ALA A 29 -18.20 7.06 8.56
CA ALA A 29 -18.70 5.98 7.72
C ALA A 29 -18.42 4.61 8.36
N LYS A 30 -17.16 4.38 8.79
CA LYS A 30 -16.77 3.14 9.49
C LYS A 30 -17.53 2.95 10.81
N ALA A 31 -17.79 4.03 11.54
CA ALA A 31 -18.62 3.97 12.76
C ALA A 31 -20.06 3.57 12.45
N ALA A 32 -20.65 4.08 11.36
CA ALA A 32 -21.99 3.71 10.92
C ALA A 32 -22.07 2.22 10.56
N ASP A 33 -21.06 1.67 9.86
CA ASP A 33 -20.96 0.26 9.50
C ASP A 33 -20.90 -0.65 10.75
N LEU A 34 -20.12 -0.25 11.77
CA LEU A 34 -20.04 -0.95 13.06
C LEU A 34 -21.38 -0.97 13.81
N ILE A 35 -22.15 0.11 13.74
CA ILE A 35 -23.47 0.19 14.35
C ILE A 35 -24.48 -0.68 13.59
N GLU A 36 -24.48 -0.62 12.27
CA GLU A 36 -25.39 -1.40 11.41
C GLU A 36 -25.11 -2.91 11.51
N SER A 37 -23.85 -3.31 11.65
CA SER A 37 -23.46 -4.71 11.87
C SER A 37 -23.66 -5.19 13.33
N GLY A 38 -24.11 -4.32 14.25
CA GLY A 38 -24.29 -4.65 15.67
C GLY A 38 -23.00 -4.74 16.48
N GLN A 39 -21.84 -4.43 15.87
CA GLN A 39 -20.53 -4.43 16.55
C GLN A 39 -20.33 -3.22 17.49
N ALA A 40 -21.11 -2.16 17.32
CA ALA A 40 -21.22 -1.04 18.24
C ALA A 40 -22.69 -0.83 18.60
N ARG A 41 -23.06 -1.01 19.86
CA ARG A 41 -24.44 -0.91 20.35
C ARG A 41 -24.48 -0.28 21.75
N LEU A 42 -25.63 0.23 22.14
CA LEU A 42 -25.87 0.53 23.56
C LEU A 42 -26.22 -0.76 24.29
N ARG A 43 -25.75 -0.85 25.54
CA ARG A 43 -25.98 -2.02 26.39
C ARG A 43 -27.45 -2.23 26.72
N ASP A 44 -28.15 -1.15 27.03
CA ASP A 44 -29.45 -1.21 27.69
C ASP A 44 -30.65 -0.88 26.76
N ARG A 45 -30.38 -0.43 25.53
CA ARG A 45 -31.43 -0.16 24.52
C ARG A 45 -30.94 -0.23 23.09
N ALA A 46 -31.84 -0.47 22.17
CA ALA A 46 -31.55 -0.32 20.73
C ALA A 46 -31.44 1.14 20.34
N ILE A 47 -30.47 1.46 19.49
CA ILE A 47 -30.25 2.81 18.96
C ILE A 47 -29.90 2.75 17.49
N ALA A 48 -30.50 3.66 16.70
CA ALA A 48 -30.09 3.86 15.31
C ALA A 48 -28.81 4.71 15.25
N LYS A 49 -28.03 4.61 14.17
CA LYS A 49 -26.81 5.43 13.95
C LYS A 49 -27.02 6.94 14.10
N SER A 50 -28.23 7.42 13.80
CA SER A 50 -28.64 8.83 13.95
C SER A 50 -29.23 9.16 15.33
N GLY A 51 -29.41 8.15 16.20
CA GLY A 51 -29.95 8.36 17.54
C GLY A 51 -28.99 9.15 18.42
N THR A 52 -29.52 9.75 19.49
CA THR A 52 -28.77 10.59 20.42
C THR A 52 -28.25 9.77 21.59
N LEU A 53 -26.96 9.93 21.92
CA LEU A 53 -26.35 9.33 23.10
C LEU A 53 -26.76 10.12 24.35
N LEU A 54 -27.25 9.43 25.37
CA LEU A 54 -27.71 10.05 26.59
C LEU A 54 -26.68 9.90 27.74
N TYR A 55 -26.85 10.70 28.77
CA TYR A 55 -26.03 10.61 29.98
C TYR A 55 -26.22 9.26 30.69
N GLY A 56 -25.11 8.67 31.16
CA GLY A 56 -25.11 7.41 31.89
C GLY A 56 -25.22 6.15 31.01
N GLU A 57 -25.35 6.29 29.70
CA GLU A 57 -25.38 5.15 28.77
C GLU A 57 -23.98 4.51 28.64
N THR A 58 -23.97 3.22 28.39
CA THR A 58 -22.76 2.44 28.14
C THR A 58 -22.78 1.89 26.73
N VAL A 59 -21.74 2.18 25.98
CA VAL A 59 -21.54 1.64 24.63
C VAL A 59 -20.80 0.32 24.74
N GLU A 60 -21.37 -0.72 24.15
CA GLU A 60 -20.74 -2.02 24.00
C GLU A 60 -20.15 -2.14 22.60
N PHE A 61 -18.86 -2.41 22.54
CA PHE A 61 -18.13 -2.68 21.32
C PHE A 61 -17.80 -4.16 21.24
N ASP A 62 -18.36 -4.86 20.28
CA ASP A 62 -17.98 -6.22 19.95
C ASP A 62 -16.99 -6.17 18.77
N ILE A 63 -15.90 -5.45 19.02
CA ILE A 63 -14.82 -5.35 18.05
C ILE A 63 -13.97 -6.59 18.25
N ALA A 64 -13.90 -7.45 17.24
CA ALA A 64 -12.86 -8.47 17.22
C ALA A 64 -11.53 -7.74 17.52
N GLU A 65 -10.77 -8.25 18.51
CA GLU A 65 -9.42 -7.74 18.78
C GLU A 65 -8.77 -7.47 17.44
N GLU A 66 -8.24 -6.25 17.24
CA GLU A 66 -7.38 -6.00 16.10
C GLU A 66 -6.46 -7.20 16.02
N ARG A 67 -6.64 -8.00 14.97
CA ARG A 67 -5.66 -9.03 14.69
C ARG A 67 -4.37 -8.25 14.69
N HIS A 68 -3.51 -8.50 15.66
CA HIS A 68 -2.12 -8.09 15.59
C HIS A 68 -1.71 -8.54 14.18
N GLU A 69 -1.66 -7.59 13.25
CA GLU A 69 -1.05 -7.88 11.97
C GLU A 69 0.32 -8.43 12.34
N PRO A 70 0.65 -9.65 11.94
CA PRO A 70 1.94 -10.21 12.29
C PRO A 70 2.99 -9.17 11.93
N GLU A 71 3.93 -8.92 12.82
CA GLU A 71 5.00 -7.94 12.57
C GLU A 71 5.51 -8.15 11.16
N PRO A 72 5.57 -7.08 10.34
CA PRO A 72 5.92 -7.24 8.94
C PRO A 72 7.27 -7.96 8.85
N VAL A 73 7.28 -9.08 8.16
CA VAL A 73 8.52 -9.82 7.88
C VAL A 73 9.45 -8.85 7.17
N CYS A 74 10.60 -8.59 7.76
CA CYS A 74 11.60 -7.70 7.21
C CYS A 74 12.84 -8.52 6.85
N LEU A 75 13.39 -8.27 5.68
CA LEU A 75 14.61 -8.89 5.21
C LEU A 75 15.74 -7.87 5.23
N ASP A 76 16.94 -8.34 5.58
CA ASP A 76 18.15 -7.53 5.38
C ASP A 76 18.54 -7.63 3.91
N MET A 77 18.32 -6.53 3.18
CA MET A 77 18.65 -6.41 1.76
C MET A 77 19.97 -5.67 1.59
N ALA A 78 20.76 -6.08 0.62
CA ALA A 78 21.95 -5.35 0.24
C ALA A 78 21.59 -3.93 -0.23
N ILE A 79 22.29 -2.94 0.31
CA ILE A 79 22.24 -1.55 -0.16
C ILE A 79 23.34 -1.40 -1.21
N ALA A 80 22.93 -1.14 -2.45
CA ALA A 80 23.86 -0.94 -3.56
C ALA A 80 24.39 0.50 -3.61
N TYR A 81 23.59 1.47 -3.15
CA TYR A 81 23.96 2.88 -3.06
C TYR A 81 23.11 3.58 -2.00
N GLU A 82 23.71 4.53 -1.28
CA GLU A 82 22.98 5.38 -0.35
C GLU A 82 23.68 6.73 -0.22
N ASP A 83 22.89 7.80 -0.23
CA ASP A 83 23.31 9.17 0.12
C ASP A 83 22.22 9.84 0.98
N ASP A 84 22.23 11.18 1.08
CA ASP A 84 21.22 11.93 1.85
C ASP A 84 19.85 11.97 1.18
N ASP A 85 19.79 11.76 -0.13
CA ASP A 85 18.61 11.93 -0.96
C ASP A 85 17.94 10.62 -1.39
N VAL A 86 18.73 9.58 -1.64
CA VAL A 86 18.22 8.29 -2.13
C VAL A 86 18.92 7.09 -1.47
N VAL A 87 18.23 5.97 -1.46
CA VAL A 87 18.79 4.65 -1.19
C VAL A 87 18.42 3.70 -2.32
N VAL A 88 19.37 2.93 -2.81
CA VAL A 88 19.16 1.89 -3.83
C VAL A 88 19.46 0.54 -3.19
N VAL A 89 18.46 -0.33 -3.20
CA VAL A 89 18.58 -1.69 -2.68
C VAL A 89 18.63 -2.71 -3.81
N ASP A 90 19.32 -3.81 -3.59
CA ASP A 90 19.17 -5.01 -4.41
C ASP A 90 18.00 -5.84 -3.85
N LYS A 91 16.83 -5.69 -4.48
CA LYS A 91 15.60 -6.34 -4.05
C LYS A 91 15.63 -7.82 -4.42
N PRO A 92 15.56 -8.74 -3.47
CA PRO A 92 15.44 -10.17 -3.80
C PRO A 92 14.05 -10.53 -4.31
N VAL A 93 13.93 -11.68 -4.96
CA VAL A 93 12.65 -12.32 -5.27
C VAL A 93 11.87 -12.59 -3.97
N GLY A 94 10.55 -12.51 -4.01
CA GLY A 94 9.69 -12.74 -2.85
C GLY A 94 9.44 -11.50 -1.98
N VAL A 95 10.02 -10.36 -2.32
CA VAL A 95 9.84 -9.09 -1.61
C VAL A 95 8.99 -8.12 -2.44
N ALA A 96 7.94 -7.56 -1.84
CA ALA A 96 7.15 -6.50 -2.47
C ALA A 96 7.82 -5.13 -2.29
N ALA A 97 7.56 -4.18 -3.17
CA ALA A 97 8.07 -2.81 -3.01
C ALA A 97 7.51 -2.13 -1.75
N HIS A 98 6.22 -2.30 -1.49
CA HIS A 98 5.46 -1.77 -0.35
C HIS A 98 4.31 -2.70 0.01
N ALA A 99 3.73 -2.51 1.18
CA ALA A 99 2.54 -3.26 1.60
C ALA A 99 1.35 -2.98 0.66
N SER A 100 0.57 -4.02 0.39
CA SER A 100 -0.69 -3.95 -0.36
C SER A 100 -1.71 -4.89 0.28
N ALA A 101 -2.99 -4.67 0.00
CA ALA A 101 -4.06 -5.52 0.54
C ALA A 101 -3.80 -7.00 0.22
N GLY A 102 -3.83 -7.84 1.26
CA GLY A 102 -3.57 -9.29 1.15
C GLY A 102 -2.10 -9.70 1.11
N TRP A 103 -1.14 -8.77 1.13
CA TRP A 103 0.28 -9.09 1.22
C TRP A 103 0.73 -9.17 2.68
N THR A 104 1.27 -10.31 3.08
CA THR A 104 1.79 -10.59 4.44
C THR A 104 3.30 -10.82 4.48
N GLY A 105 3.95 -10.82 3.30
CA GLY A 105 5.39 -11.03 3.17
C GLY A 105 6.20 -9.74 3.39
N PRO A 106 7.54 -9.84 3.23
CA PRO A 106 8.44 -8.71 3.38
C PRO A 106 8.23 -7.65 2.32
N THR A 107 8.54 -6.39 2.68
CA THR A 107 8.52 -5.27 1.75
C THR A 107 9.84 -4.49 1.81
N VAL A 108 10.23 -3.87 0.69
CA VAL A 108 11.40 -2.99 0.64
C VAL A 108 11.24 -1.85 1.64
N LEU A 109 10.08 -1.17 1.60
CA LEU A 109 9.83 -0.03 2.49
C LEU A 109 9.87 -0.43 3.97
N GLY A 110 9.19 -1.52 4.35
CA GLY A 110 9.18 -2.00 5.74
C GLY A 110 10.57 -2.43 6.21
N SER A 111 11.35 -3.09 5.35
CA SER A 111 12.70 -3.54 5.68
C SER A 111 13.68 -2.36 5.86
N LEU A 112 13.59 -1.32 5.01
CA LEU A 112 14.39 -0.11 5.15
C LEU A 112 14.05 0.67 6.43
N LEU A 113 12.76 0.82 6.74
CA LEU A 113 12.30 1.48 7.95
C LEU A 113 12.77 0.74 9.21
N LYS A 114 12.68 -0.60 9.24
CA LYS A 114 13.19 -1.42 10.36
C LYS A 114 14.70 -1.29 10.53
N ARG A 115 15.45 -1.12 9.45
CA ARG A 115 16.90 -0.86 9.46
C ARG A 115 17.25 0.57 9.93
N GLY A 116 16.24 1.42 10.14
CA GLY A 116 16.44 2.81 10.57
C GLY A 116 16.75 3.78 9.42
N VAL A 117 16.59 3.34 8.17
CA VAL A 117 16.79 4.22 7.01
C VAL A 117 15.67 5.27 6.99
N ARG A 118 16.05 6.54 6.98
CA ARG A 118 15.12 7.65 6.87
C ARG A 118 14.52 7.67 5.46
N ILE A 119 13.19 7.64 5.38
CA ILE A 119 12.45 7.74 4.12
C ILE A 119 11.64 9.04 4.13
N THR A 120 11.51 9.70 2.98
CA THR A 120 10.66 10.89 2.86
C THR A 120 9.20 10.56 3.20
N SER A 121 8.47 11.52 3.75
CA SER A 121 7.02 11.40 3.97
C SER A 121 6.19 11.60 2.69
N TYR A 122 6.82 12.02 1.59
CA TYR A 122 6.17 12.25 0.30
C TYR A 122 5.81 10.94 -0.39
N GLY A 123 4.62 10.91 -0.98
CA GLY A 123 4.04 9.75 -1.63
C GLY A 123 2.67 9.40 -1.03
N ALA A 124 1.97 8.45 -1.66
CA ALA A 124 0.71 7.96 -1.11
C ALA A 124 0.95 7.22 0.23
N PRO A 125 -0.02 7.19 1.16
CA PRO A 125 0.08 6.42 2.39
C PRO A 125 0.52 4.97 2.11
N GLY A 126 1.50 4.48 2.85
CA GLY A 126 2.10 3.16 2.67
C GLY A 126 3.03 3.00 1.46
N ARG A 127 3.29 4.10 0.70
CA ARG A 127 4.17 4.12 -0.49
C ARG A 127 5.13 5.31 -0.49
N GLN A 128 5.40 5.86 0.69
CA GLN A 128 6.29 7.00 0.85
C GLN A 128 7.68 6.68 0.26
N GLY A 129 8.24 7.62 -0.48
CA GLY A 129 9.54 7.45 -1.13
C GLY A 129 9.58 6.52 -2.35
N ILE A 130 8.51 5.81 -2.66
CA ILE A 130 8.44 4.84 -3.76
C ILE A 130 8.06 5.56 -5.06
N VAL A 131 8.97 5.64 -6.00
CA VAL A 131 8.79 6.27 -7.33
C VAL A 131 8.66 5.25 -8.46
N SER A 132 9.19 4.04 -8.27
CA SER A 132 9.06 2.91 -9.19
C SER A 132 8.90 1.60 -8.42
N ARG A 133 8.52 0.52 -9.10
CA ARG A 133 8.34 -0.78 -8.48
C ARG A 133 8.94 -1.88 -9.35
N LEU A 134 9.45 -2.90 -8.67
CA LEU A 134 9.65 -4.23 -9.24
C LEU A 134 8.57 -5.16 -8.68
N ASP A 135 8.12 -6.10 -9.49
CA ASP A 135 7.17 -7.11 -9.04
C ASP A 135 7.80 -8.04 -7.99
N VAL A 136 6.96 -8.75 -7.23
CA VAL A 136 7.44 -9.66 -6.17
C VAL A 136 8.37 -10.74 -6.72
N GLY A 137 8.08 -11.24 -7.93
CA GLY A 137 8.89 -12.23 -8.63
C GLY A 137 10.14 -11.68 -9.34
N THR A 138 10.35 -10.37 -9.33
CA THR A 138 11.50 -9.71 -9.98
C THR A 138 12.52 -9.28 -8.95
N SER A 139 13.78 -9.65 -9.16
CA SER A 139 14.93 -9.16 -8.38
C SER A 139 15.62 -7.99 -9.06
N GLY A 140 16.47 -7.29 -8.34
CA GLY A 140 17.34 -6.23 -8.87
C GLY A 140 17.21 -4.88 -8.19
N LEU A 141 17.87 -3.89 -8.76
CA LEU A 141 18.03 -2.58 -8.16
C LEU A 141 16.69 -1.82 -8.07
N MET A 142 16.37 -1.35 -6.90
CA MET A 142 15.19 -0.54 -6.64
C MET A 142 15.56 0.70 -5.82
N LEU A 143 15.21 1.89 -6.35
CA LEU A 143 15.45 3.17 -5.72
C LEU A 143 14.29 3.55 -4.80
N VAL A 144 14.62 4.08 -3.62
CA VAL A 144 13.68 4.68 -2.66
C VAL A 144 14.21 6.06 -2.26
N CYS A 145 13.34 7.07 -2.27
CA CYS A 145 13.72 8.45 -1.96
C CYS A 145 13.73 8.72 -0.46
N LYS A 146 14.78 9.38 0.02
CA LYS A 146 14.99 9.80 1.41
C LYS A 146 14.55 11.25 1.64
N SER A 147 14.63 12.09 0.61
CA SER A 147 14.23 13.51 0.64
C SER A 147 13.03 13.80 -0.25
N GLU A 148 12.36 14.93 0.03
CA GLU A 148 11.27 15.45 -0.82
C GLU A 148 11.76 15.86 -2.20
N LEU A 149 12.95 16.48 -2.25
CA LEU A 149 13.54 16.93 -3.51
C LEU A 149 13.80 15.74 -4.43
N ALA A 150 14.45 14.71 -3.92
CA ALA A 150 14.68 13.47 -4.67
C ALA A 150 13.37 12.82 -5.11
N TYR A 151 12.34 12.78 -4.25
CA TYR A 151 11.04 12.20 -4.62
C TYR A 151 10.38 12.93 -5.80
N LYS A 152 10.39 14.27 -5.78
CA LYS A 152 9.81 15.07 -6.86
C LYS A 152 10.58 14.91 -8.16
N GLU A 153 11.90 14.98 -8.09
CA GLU A 153 12.77 14.88 -9.26
C GLU A 153 12.75 13.46 -9.87
N MET A 154 12.92 12.44 -9.07
CA MET A 154 12.86 11.06 -9.55
C MET A 154 11.49 10.71 -10.13
N ARG A 155 10.40 11.19 -9.52
CA ARG A 155 9.07 11.00 -10.07
C ARG A 155 8.88 11.66 -11.43
N ARG A 156 9.46 12.88 -11.64
CA ARG A 156 9.51 13.55 -12.93
C ARG A 156 10.25 12.69 -13.95
N GLN A 157 11.49 12.30 -13.64
CA GLN A 157 12.34 11.50 -14.54
C GLN A 157 11.69 10.17 -14.94
N PHE A 158 11.05 9.45 -13.99
CA PHE A 158 10.30 8.24 -14.32
C PHE A 158 9.08 8.52 -15.21
N SER A 159 8.38 9.65 -14.98
CA SER A 159 7.22 10.05 -15.78
C SER A 159 7.59 10.47 -17.20
N GLU A 160 8.73 11.11 -17.36
CA GLU A 160 9.27 11.61 -18.63
C GLU A 160 10.14 10.57 -19.36
N HIS A 161 10.24 9.36 -18.80
CA HIS A 161 11.01 8.25 -19.36
C HIS A 161 12.53 8.55 -19.50
N GLU A 162 13.07 9.42 -18.68
CA GLU A 162 14.50 9.75 -18.66
C GLU A 162 15.35 8.66 -17.99
N VAL A 163 14.74 7.84 -17.13
CA VAL A 163 15.45 6.77 -16.44
C VAL A 163 15.67 5.59 -17.36
N VAL A 164 16.93 5.25 -17.63
CA VAL A 164 17.29 4.05 -18.39
C VAL A 164 17.15 2.83 -17.49
N LYS A 165 16.40 1.83 -17.94
CA LYS A 165 16.12 0.59 -17.20
C LYS A 165 16.56 -0.60 -18.05
N THR A 166 17.44 -1.42 -17.51
CA THR A 166 17.91 -2.66 -18.14
C THR A 166 17.47 -3.85 -17.30
N TYR A 167 16.90 -4.85 -17.98
CA TYR A 167 16.44 -6.10 -17.38
C TYR A 167 17.06 -7.27 -18.09
N HIS A 168 17.41 -8.30 -17.34
CA HIS A 168 17.70 -9.61 -17.91
C HIS A 168 16.46 -10.48 -17.72
N ALA A 169 15.99 -11.09 -18.79
CA ALA A 169 14.79 -11.93 -18.76
C ALA A 169 15.03 -13.23 -19.53
N MET A 170 14.66 -14.34 -18.91
CA MET A 170 14.58 -15.62 -19.62
C MET A 170 13.21 -15.75 -20.24
N VAL A 171 13.16 -16.04 -21.53
CA VAL A 171 11.91 -16.20 -22.28
C VAL A 171 11.74 -17.64 -22.77
N GLN A 172 10.51 -18.05 -23.04
CA GLN A 172 10.22 -19.38 -23.58
C GLN A 172 10.35 -19.39 -25.10
N GLY A 173 11.09 -20.36 -25.65
CA GLY A 173 11.29 -20.53 -27.08
C GLY A 173 12.46 -19.71 -27.61
N ASN A 174 12.64 -19.72 -28.93
CA ASN A 174 13.71 -19.01 -29.62
C ASN A 174 13.14 -17.77 -30.30
N LEU A 175 13.74 -16.63 -30.09
CA LEU A 175 13.45 -15.41 -30.81
C LEU A 175 14.01 -15.52 -32.22
N LYS A 176 13.30 -15.00 -33.23
CA LYS A 176 13.74 -15.01 -34.63
C LYS A 176 14.78 -13.94 -34.94
N GLU A 177 14.69 -12.84 -34.21
CA GLU A 177 15.58 -11.68 -34.35
C GLU A 177 16.49 -11.59 -33.16
N ASP A 178 17.72 -11.17 -33.34
CA ASP A 178 18.67 -10.97 -32.23
C ASP A 178 18.36 -9.70 -31.42
N LYS A 179 17.64 -8.76 -32.04
CA LYS A 179 17.17 -7.53 -31.38
C LYS A 179 15.95 -6.95 -32.07
N ALA A 180 15.07 -6.35 -31.32
CA ALA A 180 13.93 -5.59 -31.84
C ALA A 180 13.36 -4.60 -30.81
N THR A 181 12.34 -3.89 -31.27
CA THR A 181 11.55 -2.98 -30.44
C THR A 181 10.10 -3.41 -30.48
N ILE A 182 9.48 -3.51 -29.32
CA ILE A 182 8.04 -3.70 -29.17
C ILE A 182 7.45 -2.37 -28.73
N GLU A 183 6.56 -1.82 -29.55
CA GLU A 183 5.78 -0.64 -29.23
C GLU A 183 4.30 -1.03 -29.19
N ALA A 184 3.75 -1.16 -27.99
CA ALA A 184 2.38 -1.62 -27.81
C ALA A 184 1.77 -1.09 -26.51
N PRO A 185 0.51 -0.62 -26.51
CA PRO A 185 -0.15 -0.15 -25.29
C PRO A 185 -0.48 -1.31 -24.35
N ILE A 186 -0.10 -1.18 -23.08
CA ILE A 186 -0.30 -2.21 -22.07
C ILE A 186 -1.34 -1.76 -21.05
N GLY A 187 -2.32 -2.60 -20.77
CA GLY A 187 -3.38 -2.36 -19.80
C GLY A 187 -3.84 -3.62 -19.10
N ARG A 188 -4.79 -3.48 -18.18
CA ARG A 188 -5.38 -4.63 -17.48
C ARG A 188 -6.22 -5.47 -18.43
N ALA A 189 -6.11 -6.78 -18.31
CA ALA A 189 -6.92 -7.70 -19.10
C ALA A 189 -8.38 -7.64 -18.65
N LYS A 190 -9.33 -7.58 -19.60
CA LYS A 190 -10.77 -7.53 -19.31
C LYS A 190 -11.30 -8.79 -18.57
N VAL A 191 -10.62 -9.91 -18.72
CA VAL A 191 -11.05 -11.23 -18.19
C VAL A 191 -10.42 -11.52 -16.80
N SER A 192 -9.40 -10.76 -16.38
CA SER A 192 -8.70 -11.00 -15.11
C SER A 192 -8.08 -9.71 -14.59
N ASP A 193 -8.48 -9.30 -13.39
CA ASP A 193 -7.96 -8.11 -12.71
C ASP A 193 -6.47 -8.17 -12.38
N PHE A 194 -5.87 -9.37 -12.45
CA PHE A 194 -4.47 -9.59 -12.08
C PHE A 194 -3.52 -9.60 -13.28
N ARG A 195 -4.03 -9.70 -14.51
CA ARG A 195 -3.19 -9.80 -15.70
C ARG A 195 -3.15 -8.50 -16.47
N PHE A 196 -1.97 -8.25 -17.06
CA PHE A 196 -1.78 -7.18 -18.04
C PHE A 196 -1.64 -7.80 -19.43
N CYS A 197 -2.13 -7.09 -20.43
CA CYS A 197 -2.03 -7.48 -21.81
C CYS A 197 -1.91 -6.27 -22.73
N VAL A 198 -1.55 -6.49 -23.98
CA VAL A 198 -1.65 -5.47 -25.02
C VAL A 198 -3.13 -5.19 -25.27
N THR A 199 -3.54 -3.95 -25.14
CA THR A 199 -4.93 -3.51 -25.34
C THR A 199 -4.98 -2.05 -25.81
N PRO A 200 -5.88 -1.70 -26.77
CA PRO A 200 -5.98 -0.33 -27.28
C PRO A 200 -6.26 0.73 -26.20
N SER A 201 -6.87 0.35 -25.08
CA SER A 201 -7.12 1.23 -23.93
C SER A 201 -5.96 1.28 -22.94
N GLY A 202 -4.85 0.61 -23.22
CA GLY A 202 -3.65 0.56 -22.40
C GLY A 202 -2.85 1.85 -22.44
N LYS A 203 -1.86 1.94 -21.56
CA LYS A 203 -0.86 3.02 -21.60
C LYS A 203 0.19 2.70 -22.66
N PRO A 204 0.66 3.68 -23.45
CA PRO A 204 1.79 3.50 -24.36
C PRO A 204 2.98 2.88 -23.62
N ALA A 205 3.60 1.89 -24.23
CA ALA A 205 4.80 1.25 -23.70
C ALA A 205 5.72 0.87 -24.84
N VAL A 206 7.03 1.07 -24.62
CA VAL A 206 8.10 0.73 -25.55
C VAL A 206 9.10 -0.13 -24.81
N THR A 207 9.48 -1.25 -25.43
CA THR A 207 10.51 -2.15 -24.92
C THR A 207 11.47 -2.50 -26.04
N HIS A 208 12.74 -2.18 -25.85
CA HIS A 208 13.82 -2.64 -26.71
C HIS A 208 14.39 -3.91 -26.09
N TRP A 209 14.74 -4.88 -26.92
CA TRP A 209 15.36 -6.10 -26.44
C TRP A 209 16.50 -6.55 -27.36
N ASP A 210 17.52 -7.16 -26.76
CA ASP A 210 18.64 -7.79 -27.41
C ASP A 210 18.78 -9.20 -26.84
N VAL A 211 19.02 -10.20 -27.68
CA VAL A 211 19.35 -11.56 -27.25
C VAL A 211 20.80 -11.58 -26.80
N LEU A 212 21.04 -12.17 -25.61
CA LEU A 212 22.40 -12.31 -25.09
C LEU A 212 22.97 -13.70 -25.35
N ASP A 213 22.14 -14.76 -25.19
CA ASP A 213 22.46 -16.18 -25.42
C ASP A 213 21.23 -16.93 -25.93
#